data_47adc9a3ec908d005adf939d43113926
#
_entry.id   47adc9a3ec908d005adf939d43113926
#
_cell.length_a   1.000
_cell.length_b   1.000
_cell.length_c   1.000
_cell.angle_alpha   90.00
_cell.angle_beta   90.00
_cell.angle_gamma   90.00
#
_symmetry.space_group_name_H-M   'P 1'
#
loop_
_entity.id
_entity.type
_entity.pdbx_description
1 polymer ?
#
loop_
_entity_poly.entity_id
_entity_poly.type
_entity_poly.pdbx_seq_one_letter_code
_entity_poly.pdbx_strand_id
1 'polypeptide(L)'
;MATLEDLARLLRMQSDSAGNPIDTKRPIVFDPNQIEPHTELSMTATGKELGLPNSNAFYNVPTIYNGQINDPNTFAGMNEIRKNVMKTPEAYKAYGNEKEAVKDAIQRSKDIGQLRGDELRRAIIMKYMENM
;
A
#
# COMPACT_ATOMS: atom_id res chain seq x y z
N MET A 1 7.79 13.63 -23.49
CA MET A 1 6.83 12.87 -24.30
C MET A 1 6.56 11.52 -23.63
N ALA A 2 5.30 11.16 -23.47
CA ALA A 2 4.95 9.88 -22.86
C ALA A 2 5.31 8.72 -23.78
N THR A 3 5.87 7.65 -23.21
CA THR A 3 6.20 6.43 -23.94
C THR A 3 4.99 5.49 -23.96
N LEU A 4 5.07 4.42 -24.79
CA LEU A 4 4.07 3.36 -24.78
C LEU A 4 4.00 2.66 -23.41
N GLU A 5 5.16 2.53 -22.73
CA GLU A 5 5.21 1.98 -21.37
C GLU A 5 4.49 2.85 -20.36
N ASP A 6 4.62 4.18 -20.46
CA ASP A 6 3.91 5.13 -19.61
C ASP A 6 2.40 5.02 -19.81
N LEU A 7 1.96 4.91 -21.07
CA LEU A 7 0.54 4.72 -21.38
C LEU A 7 0.00 3.40 -20.85
N ALA A 8 0.77 2.31 -21.03
CA ALA A 8 0.39 1.00 -20.53
C ALA A 8 0.26 1.01 -19.00
N ARG A 9 1.16 1.70 -18.31
CA ARG A 9 1.10 1.85 -16.86
C ARG A 9 -0.12 2.64 -16.43
N LEU A 10 -0.43 3.75 -17.10
CA LEU A 10 -1.62 4.56 -16.81
C LEU A 10 -2.91 3.76 -16.99
N LEU A 11 -2.98 2.91 -18.03
CA LEU A 11 -4.14 2.07 -18.29
C LEU A 11 -4.34 0.98 -17.22
N ARG A 12 -3.26 0.58 -16.53
CA ARG A 12 -3.32 -0.42 -15.45
C ARG A 12 -3.65 0.19 -14.10
N MET A 13 -3.52 1.51 -13.97
CA MET A 13 -3.79 2.20 -12.72
C MET A 13 -5.25 2.62 -12.63
N GLN A 14 -5.84 2.35 -11.48
CA GLN A 14 -7.15 2.83 -11.09
C GLN A 14 -6.98 3.80 -9.94
N SER A 15 -8.05 4.41 -9.50
CA SER A 15 -8.00 5.32 -8.36
C SER A 15 -8.94 4.85 -7.25
N ASP A 16 -8.54 5.10 -6.00
CA ASP A 16 -9.43 4.90 -4.87
C ASP A 16 -10.43 6.05 -4.75
N SER A 17 -11.30 6.00 -3.75
CA SER A 17 -12.34 7.02 -3.53
C SER A 17 -11.77 8.40 -3.24
N ALA A 18 -10.54 8.49 -2.75
CA ALA A 18 -9.87 9.75 -2.46
C ALA A 18 -9.07 10.28 -3.67
N GLY A 19 -9.07 9.56 -4.80
CA GLY A 19 -8.35 9.94 -6.01
C GLY A 19 -6.90 9.50 -6.04
N ASN A 20 -6.46 8.66 -5.11
CA ASN A 20 -5.10 8.14 -5.06
C ASN A 20 -4.96 6.91 -5.97
N PRO A 21 -3.87 6.81 -6.75
CA PRO A 21 -3.72 5.71 -7.69
C PRO A 21 -3.58 4.33 -7.01
N ILE A 22 -4.19 3.32 -7.64
CA ILE A 22 -4.08 1.92 -7.23
C ILE A 22 -3.45 1.16 -8.40
N ASP A 23 -2.30 0.53 -8.17
CA ASP A 23 -1.64 -0.29 -9.17
C ASP A 23 -2.25 -1.69 -9.17
N THR A 24 -2.99 -2.02 -10.24
CA THR A 24 -3.68 -3.31 -10.38
C THR A 24 -2.73 -4.47 -10.69
N LYS A 25 -1.46 -4.20 -10.94
CA LYS A 25 -0.43 -5.21 -11.20
C LYS A 25 0.49 -5.46 -10.01
N ARG A 26 0.18 -4.86 -8.86
CA ARG A 26 0.96 -5.11 -7.64
C ARG A 26 0.94 -6.59 -7.28
N PRO A 27 2.09 -7.16 -6.90
CA PRO A 27 2.14 -8.57 -6.49
C PRO A 27 1.25 -8.85 -5.30
N ILE A 28 0.64 -10.03 -5.29
CA ILE A 28 -0.16 -10.51 -4.15
C ILE A 28 0.80 -11.15 -3.16
N VAL A 29 0.72 -10.71 -1.90
CA VAL A 29 1.61 -11.16 -0.82
C VAL A 29 0.78 -11.79 0.28
N PHE A 30 1.26 -12.90 0.82
CA PHE A 30 0.65 -13.56 1.98
C PHE A 30 1.48 -13.27 3.23
N ASP A 31 0.79 -12.78 4.27
CA ASP A 31 1.37 -12.67 5.60
C ASP A 31 1.42 -14.08 6.20
N PRO A 32 2.60 -14.53 6.72
CA PRO A 32 2.72 -15.86 7.33
C PRO A 32 1.74 -16.09 8.50
N ASN A 33 1.26 -15.02 9.12
CA ASN A 33 0.35 -15.09 10.27
C ASN A 33 -1.13 -14.94 9.89
N GLN A 34 -1.44 -14.74 8.59
CA GLN A 34 -2.79 -14.52 8.11
C GLN A 34 -3.04 -15.32 6.84
N ILE A 35 -4.30 -15.75 6.66
CA ILE A 35 -4.71 -16.48 5.47
C ILE A 35 -5.00 -15.53 4.31
N GLU A 36 -5.50 -14.33 4.63
CA GLU A 36 -5.90 -13.37 3.62
C GLU A 36 -4.70 -12.78 2.86
N PRO A 37 -4.75 -12.77 1.52
CA PRO A 37 -3.70 -12.17 0.72
C PRO A 37 -3.82 -10.65 0.71
N HIS A 38 -2.69 -9.98 0.53
CA HIS A 38 -2.62 -8.53 0.46
C HIS A 38 -1.86 -8.09 -0.79
N THR A 39 -2.31 -7.03 -1.40
CA THR A 39 -1.56 -6.33 -2.43
C THR A 39 -0.93 -5.06 -1.88
N GLU A 40 -1.51 -4.55 -0.80
CA GLU A 40 -1.05 -3.35 -0.13
C GLU A 40 -1.45 -3.43 1.34
N LEU A 41 -0.48 -3.26 2.21
CA LEU A 41 -0.70 -3.00 3.63
C LEU A 41 -0.19 -1.59 3.89
N SER A 42 -0.90 -0.84 4.71
CA SER A 42 -0.50 0.52 5.04
C SER A 42 -0.39 0.72 6.54
N MET A 43 0.44 1.68 6.92
CA MET A 43 0.49 2.19 8.29
C MET A 43 0.21 3.68 8.27
N THR A 44 -0.34 4.19 9.36
CA THR A 44 -0.51 5.62 9.58
C THR A 44 0.55 6.09 10.56
N ALA A 45 1.35 7.08 10.16
CA ALA A 45 2.43 7.60 10.98
C ALA A 45 2.58 9.10 10.76
N THR A 46 3.24 9.76 11.71
CA THR A 46 3.53 11.19 11.59
C THR A 46 4.68 11.43 10.62
N GLY A 47 4.73 12.65 10.08
CA GLY A 47 5.87 13.07 9.25
C GLY A 47 7.19 12.96 10.00
N LYS A 48 7.19 13.23 11.33
CA LYS A 48 8.38 13.08 12.16
C LYS A 48 8.89 11.63 12.16
N GLU A 49 8.00 10.66 12.33
CA GLU A 49 8.35 9.24 12.33
C GLU A 49 8.88 8.77 10.98
N LEU A 50 8.37 9.35 9.90
CA LEU A 50 8.71 8.97 8.53
C LEU A 50 9.87 9.78 7.93
N GLY A 51 10.27 10.87 8.60
CA GLY A 51 11.28 11.78 8.07
C GLY A 51 10.75 12.71 6.98
N LEU A 52 9.43 12.90 6.90
CA LEU A 52 8.80 13.80 5.95
C LEU A 52 8.82 15.25 6.43
N PRO A 53 8.78 16.27 5.51
CA PRO A 53 8.93 17.67 5.88
C PRO A 53 7.89 18.19 6.88
N ASN A 54 6.63 17.77 6.74
CA ASN A 54 5.58 18.20 7.67
C ASN A 54 5.50 17.23 8.85
N SER A 55 6.29 17.50 9.89
CA SER A 55 6.45 16.61 11.04
C SER A 55 5.18 16.39 11.87
N ASN A 56 4.22 17.32 11.80
CA ASN A 56 2.98 17.23 12.56
C ASN A 56 1.82 16.63 11.78
N ALA A 57 1.97 16.43 10.48
CA ALA A 57 0.95 15.80 9.66
C ALA A 57 0.99 14.29 9.80
N PHE A 58 -0.15 13.65 9.50
CA PHE A 58 -0.28 12.20 9.46
C PHE A 58 -0.27 11.74 8.00
N TYR A 59 0.36 10.61 7.75
CA TYR A 59 0.49 10.04 6.41
C TYR A 59 0.16 8.56 6.44
N ASN A 60 -0.51 8.10 5.39
CA ASN A 60 -0.69 6.67 5.15
C ASN A 60 0.38 6.24 4.17
N VAL A 61 1.22 5.30 4.58
CA VAL A 61 2.31 4.81 3.74
C VAL A 61 2.26 3.29 3.66
N PRO A 62 2.63 2.71 2.50
CA PRO A 62 2.62 1.26 2.37
C PRO A 62 3.76 0.61 3.16
N THR A 63 3.51 -0.60 3.64
CA THR A 63 4.51 -1.42 4.33
C THR A 63 5.00 -2.57 3.46
N ILE A 64 4.35 -2.79 2.30
CA ILE A 64 4.77 -3.80 1.33
C ILE A 64 5.52 -3.10 0.20
N TYR A 65 6.76 -3.51 -0.02
CA TYR A 65 7.59 -3.03 -1.12
C TYR A 65 8.25 -4.22 -1.81
N ASN A 66 8.21 -4.23 -3.13
CA ASN A 66 8.84 -5.27 -3.95
C ASN A 66 8.43 -6.70 -3.55
N GLY A 67 7.15 -6.87 -3.18
CA GLY A 67 6.63 -8.18 -2.76
C GLY A 67 7.05 -8.60 -1.35
N GLN A 68 7.64 -7.70 -0.56
CA GLN A 68 8.04 -7.99 0.82
C GLN A 68 7.27 -7.16 1.82
N ILE A 69 6.82 -7.81 2.89
CA ILE A 69 6.19 -7.16 4.03
C ILE A 69 7.28 -6.68 4.98
N ASN A 70 7.30 -5.38 5.28
CA ASN A 70 8.23 -4.77 6.23
C ASN A 70 7.49 -4.47 7.52
N ASP A 71 7.93 -5.08 8.62
CA ASP A 71 7.30 -4.89 9.92
C ASP A 71 7.71 -3.53 10.50
N PRO A 72 6.77 -2.58 10.68
CA PRO A 72 7.10 -1.26 11.24
C PRO A 72 7.52 -1.32 12.70
N ASN A 73 7.25 -2.43 13.40
CA ASN A 73 7.65 -2.61 14.80
C ASN A 73 9.10 -3.08 14.93
N THR A 74 9.77 -3.45 13.84
CA THR A 74 11.18 -3.78 13.83
C THR A 74 12.00 -2.60 13.32
N PHE A 75 13.23 -2.48 13.78
CA PHE A 75 14.14 -1.43 13.33
C PHE A 75 14.40 -1.54 11.82
N ALA A 76 14.70 -2.76 11.36
CA ALA A 76 14.98 -3.02 9.94
C ALA A 76 13.77 -2.73 9.06
N GLY A 77 12.57 -3.17 9.48
CA GLY A 77 11.33 -2.92 8.73
C GLY A 77 11.00 -1.44 8.63
N MET A 78 11.10 -0.71 9.74
CA MET A 78 10.82 0.73 9.74
C MET A 78 11.84 1.50 8.90
N ASN A 79 13.11 1.11 8.91
CA ASN A 79 14.12 1.72 8.06
C ASN A 79 13.82 1.53 6.57
N GLU A 80 13.39 0.34 6.16
CA GLU A 80 12.99 0.07 4.78
C GLU A 80 11.78 0.92 4.37
N ILE A 81 10.79 1.04 5.25
CA ILE A 81 9.61 1.88 5.01
C ILE A 81 10.03 3.33 4.80
N ARG A 82 10.85 3.89 5.69
CA ARG A 82 11.35 5.27 5.57
C ARG A 82 12.13 5.48 4.28
N LYS A 83 13.01 4.54 3.95
CA LYS A 83 13.82 4.59 2.74
C LYS A 83 12.96 4.66 1.48
N ASN A 84 11.91 3.84 1.42
CA ASN A 84 11.01 3.82 0.28
C ASN A 84 10.12 5.06 0.21
N VAL A 85 9.64 5.55 1.34
CA VAL A 85 8.85 6.79 1.42
C VAL A 85 9.67 7.99 0.93
N MET A 86 10.95 8.06 1.30
CA MET A 86 11.83 9.17 0.93
C MET A 86 12.22 9.19 -0.53
N LYS A 87 11.98 8.12 -1.28
CA LYS A 87 12.18 8.12 -2.73
C LYS A 87 11.14 8.98 -3.46
N THR A 88 9.93 9.03 -2.94
CA THR A 88 8.82 9.78 -3.54
C THR A 88 7.99 10.48 -2.46
N PRO A 89 8.57 11.41 -1.69
CA PRO A 89 7.87 12.01 -0.54
C PRO A 89 6.61 12.77 -0.95
N GLU A 90 6.57 13.32 -2.14
CA GLU A 90 5.44 14.07 -2.68
C GLU A 90 4.25 13.20 -3.07
N ALA A 91 4.42 11.88 -3.10
CA ALA A 91 3.35 10.95 -3.46
C ALA A 91 2.34 10.73 -2.34
N TYR A 92 2.64 11.18 -1.13
CA TYR A 92 1.83 10.91 0.06
C TYR A 92 1.08 12.12 0.51
N LYS A 93 -0.23 11.95 0.72
CA LYS A 93 -1.11 13.01 1.20
C LYS A 93 -0.92 13.26 2.69
N ALA A 94 -0.80 14.53 3.07
CA ALA A 94 -0.74 14.94 4.46
C ALA A 94 -2.16 15.12 5.02
N TYR A 95 -2.42 14.53 6.18
CA TYR A 95 -3.69 14.68 6.90
C TYR A 95 -3.47 15.48 8.16
N GLY A 96 -4.45 16.34 8.48
CA GLY A 96 -4.38 17.19 9.67
C GLY A 96 -4.57 16.44 10.98
N ASN A 97 -5.21 15.29 10.95
CA ASN A 97 -5.40 14.44 12.13
C ASN A 97 -5.38 12.96 11.77
N GLU A 98 -5.10 12.13 12.77
CA GLU A 98 -4.98 10.69 12.62
C GLU A 98 -6.29 10.03 12.17
N LYS A 99 -7.40 10.50 12.70
CA LYS A 99 -8.72 9.93 12.41
C LYS A 99 -9.06 10.00 10.93
N GLU A 100 -8.78 11.12 10.27
CA GLU A 100 -9.00 11.28 8.84
C GLU A 100 -8.08 10.38 8.03
N ALA A 101 -6.82 10.28 8.42
CA ALA A 101 -5.85 9.42 7.76
C ALA A 101 -6.29 7.95 7.83
N VAL A 102 -6.68 7.47 9.01
CA VAL A 102 -7.14 6.09 9.22
C VAL A 102 -8.42 5.83 8.42
N LYS A 103 -9.35 6.77 8.41
CA LYS A 103 -10.60 6.63 7.64
C LYS A 103 -10.32 6.43 6.14
N ASP A 104 -9.44 7.21 5.58
CA ASP A 104 -9.06 7.08 4.16
C ASP A 104 -8.31 5.78 3.90
N ALA A 105 -7.46 5.33 4.82
CA ALA A 105 -6.76 4.05 4.71
C ALA A 105 -7.74 2.87 4.68
N ILE A 106 -8.76 2.89 5.53
CA ILE A 106 -9.81 1.86 5.56
C ILE A 106 -10.60 1.88 4.26
N GLN A 107 -10.98 3.05 3.77
CA GLN A 107 -11.71 3.19 2.52
C GLN A 107 -10.87 2.69 1.33
N ARG A 108 -9.58 2.99 1.30
CA ARG A 108 -8.68 2.50 0.27
C ARG A 108 -8.61 0.97 0.25
N SER A 109 -8.55 0.34 1.42
CA SER A 109 -8.57 -1.13 1.51
C SER A 109 -9.85 -1.72 0.92
N LYS A 110 -10.99 -1.09 1.17
CA LYS A 110 -12.28 -1.51 0.58
C LYS A 110 -12.28 -1.35 -0.94
N ASP A 111 -11.76 -0.23 -1.42
CA ASP A 111 -11.68 0.06 -2.86
C ASP A 111 -10.79 -0.96 -3.59
N ILE A 112 -9.65 -1.31 -3.00
CA ILE A 112 -8.76 -2.34 -3.54
C ILE A 112 -9.45 -3.70 -3.54
N GLY A 113 -10.16 -4.03 -2.46
CA GLY A 113 -10.92 -5.28 -2.35
C GLY A 113 -12.01 -5.40 -3.42
N GLN A 114 -12.69 -4.31 -3.74
CA GLN A 114 -13.68 -4.29 -4.82
C GLN A 114 -13.03 -4.45 -6.19
N LEU A 115 -11.90 -3.78 -6.41
CA LEU A 115 -11.22 -3.78 -7.69
C LEU A 115 -10.54 -5.12 -7.99
N ARG A 116 -9.94 -5.74 -6.99
CA ARG A 116 -9.10 -6.93 -7.14
C ARG A 116 -9.64 -8.17 -6.41
N GLY A 117 -10.89 -8.12 -5.98
CA GLY A 117 -11.48 -9.18 -5.16
C GLY A 117 -11.39 -10.58 -5.78
N ASP A 118 -11.61 -10.70 -7.09
CA ASP A 118 -11.54 -11.98 -7.78
C ASP A 118 -10.12 -12.55 -7.82
N GLU A 119 -9.12 -11.70 -8.06
CA GLU A 119 -7.71 -12.11 -8.02
C GLU A 119 -7.32 -12.59 -6.62
N LEU A 120 -7.76 -11.88 -5.59
CA LEU A 120 -7.46 -12.21 -4.20
C LEU A 120 -8.11 -13.54 -3.80
N ARG A 121 -9.35 -13.78 -4.22
CA ARG A 121 -10.02 -15.07 -3.97
C ARG A 121 -9.31 -16.23 -4.65
N ARG A 122 -8.88 -16.06 -5.89
CA ARG A 122 -8.12 -17.07 -6.62
C ARG A 122 -6.81 -17.38 -5.89
N ALA A 123 -6.13 -16.36 -5.39
CA ALA A 123 -4.90 -16.52 -4.64
C ALA A 123 -5.12 -17.36 -3.37
N ILE A 124 -6.21 -17.11 -2.65
CA ILE A 124 -6.59 -17.91 -1.46
C ILE A 124 -6.80 -19.37 -1.83
N ILE A 125 -7.56 -19.63 -2.89
CA ILE A 125 -7.86 -21.00 -3.35
C ILE A 125 -6.58 -21.72 -3.75
N MET A 126 -5.71 -21.08 -4.51
CA MET A 126 -4.44 -21.66 -4.94
C MET A 126 -3.53 -21.97 -3.74
N LYS A 127 -3.47 -21.08 -2.78
CA LYS A 127 -2.70 -21.27 -1.54
C LYS A 127 -3.22 -22.47 -0.75
N TYR A 128 -4.53 -22.59 -0.66
CA TYR A 128 -5.18 -23.71 0.01
C TYR A 128 -4.87 -25.03 -0.68
N MET A 129 -4.88 -25.05 -2.01
CA MET A 129 -4.58 -26.25 -2.80
C MET A 129 -3.11 -26.67 -2.67
N GLU A 130 -2.17 -25.74 -2.53
CA GLU A 130 -0.76 -26.05 -2.32
C GLU A 130 -0.52 -26.85 -1.03
N ASN A 131 -1.37 -26.68 -0.05
CA ASN A 131 -1.23 -27.30 1.27
C ASN A 131 -1.95 -28.67 1.37
N MET A 132 -2.54 -29.15 0.28
CA MET A 132 -3.23 -30.44 0.24
C MET A 132 -2.31 -31.61 -0.08
#